data_f06251d106119d1ada9e233cb341ff35
#
_entry.id   f06251d106119d1ada9e233cb341ff35
#
_cell.length_a   1.000
_cell.length_b   1.000
_cell.length_c   1.000
_cell.angle_alpha   90.00
_cell.angle_beta   90.00
_cell.angle_gamma   90.00
#
_symmetry.space_group_name_H-M   'P 1'
#
loop_
_entity.id
_entity.type
_entity.pdbx_description
1 polymer ?
#
loop_
_entity_poly.entity_id
_entity_poly.type
_entity_poly.pdbx_seq_one_letter_code
_entity_poly.pdbx_strand_id
1 'polypeptide(L)'
;EMVAPAEVEYMDVSPRQIVSVAAALIPFLEHDDANRALMATNMQRQAVPCINPDAPIVGTGFEKRAAIDSGHVIVSPVDGKVVAAQADRVEVQGDEDGKVRTFKLNKFVRSNSSTCINQRPTVMKGQVVKEGDVLADGPSAHGGELALGQNLLVAFLSWDGYNYEDAVILNERLVQTDRFTSIHIENYQIDVRETKLGPEVVTSDIPNISEEKLKNLDENGIIRIGAEVVSGDILVGKITPKGETELSAEEKLLRAIFGEKARDVRDSSLYLEHGGHGKVVDVKIFSRDEGDKLPPGVIQSIQVSIAALRKIQVGDKVAGRHGNKGVVSKIVPAEDMPFLPDGTPVDIILSPLGVVSRMNLGQILETHLGLAANALGYHVVTPALNGVTEPQIIEQLEKAGFPKDGQVTLYDGRSGEAFDNKVTIGYIYVLKLNHMVEDKIHQRSIGPYSLITQQPLGGKAQFGGQRFGEMEVWALEAYGAAHTLQEILTIKSDDVPGRSKAYESIIKGEQIKKINIPESFNVLVRELKGLCLDVELMKDKQRVDADEAHRVMPLQLSRGSVPPEAMSELEKEIEENRPQVGAAAEEPEEGAE
;
A
#
# COMPACT_ATOMS: atom_id res chain seq x y z
N GLU A 1 30.49 22.11 -32.33
CA GLU A 1 31.41 23.06 -32.96
C GLU A 1 32.62 23.28 -32.06
N MET A 2 33.84 23.24 -32.63
CA MET A 2 35.02 23.62 -31.90
C MET A 2 35.24 25.12 -32.09
N VAL A 3 35.22 25.88 -30.99
CA VAL A 3 35.45 27.33 -30.98
C VAL A 3 36.75 27.64 -30.30
N ALA A 4 37.33 28.80 -30.60
CA ALA A 4 38.58 29.24 -29.96
C ALA A 4 38.34 29.58 -28.48
N PRO A 5 39.28 29.30 -27.56
CA PRO A 5 39.08 29.58 -26.12
C PRO A 5 38.74 31.06 -25.81
N ALA A 6 39.13 31.99 -26.66
CA ALA A 6 38.84 33.42 -26.53
C ALA A 6 37.39 33.80 -26.87
N GLU A 7 36.62 32.90 -27.51
CA GLU A 7 35.24 33.10 -27.87
C GLU A 7 34.27 32.50 -26.81
N VAL A 8 34.82 31.78 -25.82
CA VAL A 8 34.07 31.19 -24.72
C VAL A 8 33.86 32.22 -23.63
N GLU A 9 32.65 32.70 -23.43
CA GLU A 9 32.28 33.67 -22.40
C GLU A 9 31.97 33.03 -21.05
N TYR A 10 31.40 31.79 -21.06
CA TYR A 10 30.95 31.07 -19.89
C TYR A 10 31.42 29.61 -19.96
N MET A 11 31.72 29.05 -18.81
CA MET A 11 32.10 27.65 -18.67
C MET A 11 31.46 27.09 -17.39
N ASP A 12 30.95 25.87 -17.44
CA ASP A 12 30.46 25.18 -16.27
C ASP A 12 31.59 24.95 -15.25
N VAL A 13 31.32 25.27 -13.98
CA VAL A 13 32.30 25.09 -12.89
C VAL A 13 32.62 23.61 -12.67
N SER A 14 31.61 22.74 -12.86
CA SER A 14 31.74 21.29 -12.70
C SER A 14 30.71 20.55 -13.54
N PRO A 15 31.05 19.38 -14.13
CA PRO A 15 30.09 18.49 -14.79
C PRO A 15 28.90 18.06 -13.89
N ARG A 16 29.08 18.11 -12.57
CA ARG A 16 28.05 17.74 -11.58
C ARG A 16 26.85 18.68 -11.59
N GLN A 17 26.96 19.86 -12.17
CA GLN A 17 25.83 20.81 -12.27
C GLN A 17 24.67 20.32 -13.14
N ILE A 18 24.87 19.33 -14.00
CA ILE A 18 23.83 18.72 -14.82
C ILE A 18 22.88 17.82 -14.01
N VAL A 19 23.28 17.42 -12.79
CA VAL A 19 22.58 16.44 -11.97
C VAL A 19 21.62 17.18 -11.02
N SER A 20 20.36 16.72 -10.94
CA SER A 20 19.39 17.22 -9.96
C SER A 20 19.76 16.77 -8.54
N VAL A 21 19.17 17.43 -7.52
CA VAL A 21 19.37 17.09 -6.10
C VAL A 21 19.12 15.60 -5.84
N ALA A 22 17.99 15.08 -6.32
CA ALA A 22 17.62 13.67 -6.10
C ALA A 22 18.56 12.69 -6.84
N ALA A 23 19.05 13.05 -8.04
CA ALA A 23 20.03 12.24 -8.75
C ALA A 23 21.44 12.33 -8.10
N ALA A 24 21.77 13.46 -7.47
CA ALA A 24 23.04 13.63 -6.74
C ALA A 24 23.12 12.76 -5.46
N LEU A 25 22.02 12.21 -4.98
CA LEU A 25 21.96 11.27 -3.86
C LEU A 25 22.17 9.80 -4.27
N ILE A 26 22.39 9.53 -5.56
CA ILE A 26 22.66 8.17 -6.07
C ILE A 26 24.17 7.96 -6.08
N PRO A 27 24.72 7.06 -5.28
CA PRO A 27 26.13 6.70 -5.35
C PRO A 27 26.41 5.92 -6.66
N PHE A 28 27.60 6.07 -7.23
CA PHE A 28 27.97 5.40 -8.49
C PHE A 28 27.02 5.66 -9.66
N LEU A 29 26.42 6.85 -9.72
CA LEU A 29 25.45 7.22 -10.77
C LEU A 29 26.02 7.01 -12.18
N GLU A 30 27.32 7.26 -12.37
CA GLU A 30 28.05 7.09 -13.64
C GLU A 30 28.09 5.66 -14.16
N HIS A 31 27.82 4.67 -13.34
CA HIS A 31 27.79 3.25 -13.68
C HIS A 31 26.38 2.69 -13.90
N ASP A 32 25.37 3.54 -13.80
CA ASP A 32 23.97 3.16 -14.02
C ASP A 32 23.46 3.68 -15.36
N ASP A 33 22.64 2.90 -16.03
CA ASP A 33 21.89 3.36 -17.21
C ASP A 33 20.96 4.54 -16.85
N ALA A 34 20.85 5.50 -17.78
CA ALA A 34 20.06 6.71 -17.58
C ALA A 34 18.57 6.43 -17.24
N ASN A 35 17.97 5.40 -17.85
CA ASN A 35 16.59 5.00 -17.56
C ASN A 35 16.45 4.51 -16.12
N ARG A 36 17.45 3.78 -15.61
CA ARG A 36 17.45 3.28 -14.23
C ARG A 36 17.74 4.38 -13.23
N ALA A 37 18.62 5.32 -13.54
CA ALA A 37 18.84 6.51 -12.74
C ALA A 37 17.56 7.36 -12.62
N LEU A 38 16.78 7.52 -13.69
CA LEU A 38 15.49 8.19 -13.67
C LEU A 38 14.50 7.49 -12.73
N MET A 39 14.42 6.15 -12.82
CA MET A 39 13.55 5.36 -11.92
C MET A 39 13.99 5.51 -10.46
N ALA A 40 15.29 5.45 -10.17
CA ALA A 40 15.85 5.64 -8.84
C ALA A 40 15.49 7.01 -8.24
N THR A 41 15.69 8.06 -9.02
CA THR A 41 15.32 9.44 -8.64
C THR A 41 13.84 9.55 -8.28
N ASN A 42 12.96 8.94 -9.08
CA ASN A 42 11.52 8.93 -8.82
C ASN A 42 11.17 8.12 -7.56
N MET A 43 11.83 6.98 -7.33
CA MET A 43 11.57 6.13 -6.17
C MET A 43 12.07 6.74 -4.86
N GLN A 44 13.19 7.46 -4.85
CA GLN A 44 13.64 8.20 -3.67
C GLN A 44 12.59 9.19 -3.17
N ARG A 45 11.85 9.85 -4.07
CA ARG A 45 10.75 10.76 -3.72
C ARG A 45 9.50 10.06 -3.16
N GLN A 46 9.39 8.74 -3.32
CA GLN A 46 8.29 7.90 -2.82
C GLN A 46 8.68 7.11 -1.56
N ALA A 47 9.88 7.33 -1.02
CA ALA A 47 10.36 6.66 0.16
C ALA A 47 9.52 7.03 1.40
N VAL A 48 9.17 6.04 2.21
CA VAL A 48 8.39 6.22 3.43
C VAL A 48 9.33 6.42 4.62
N PRO A 49 9.12 7.44 5.46
CA PRO A 49 9.86 7.61 6.70
C PRO A 49 9.67 6.41 7.64
N CYS A 50 10.76 5.74 7.98
CA CYS A 50 10.76 4.67 8.98
C CYS A 50 10.86 5.22 10.39
N ILE A 51 10.40 4.45 11.38
CA ILE A 51 10.51 4.83 12.81
C ILE A 51 11.99 4.93 13.21
N ASN A 52 12.80 3.97 12.78
CA ASN A 52 14.24 3.93 13.01
C ASN A 52 14.96 4.00 11.66
N PRO A 53 15.21 5.21 11.13
CA PRO A 53 15.94 5.35 9.88
C PRO A 53 17.43 5.14 10.11
N ASP A 54 18.11 4.50 9.14
CA ASP A 54 19.57 4.36 9.14
C ASP A 54 20.19 5.37 8.15
N ALA A 55 21.29 6.01 8.52
CA ALA A 55 22.11 6.76 7.57
C ALA A 55 22.80 5.77 6.61
N PRO A 56 22.92 6.08 5.31
CA PRO A 56 23.54 5.17 4.36
C PRO A 56 25.03 4.98 4.66
N ILE A 57 25.51 3.72 4.67
CA ILE A 57 26.93 3.39 4.83
C ILE A 57 27.73 3.95 3.63
N VAL A 58 27.18 3.79 2.42
CA VAL A 58 27.72 4.37 1.20
C VAL A 58 26.86 5.57 0.81
N GLY A 59 27.32 6.77 1.12
CA GLY A 59 26.65 8.02 0.83
C GLY A 59 27.34 8.80 -0.29
N THR A 60 26.77 9.92 -0.71
CA THR A 60 27.33 10.85 -1.72
C THR A 60 27.93 12.09 -1.09
N GLY A 61 27.74 12.29 0.24
CA GLY A 61 28.14 13.49 0.96
C GLY A 61 27.16 14.66 0.79
N PHE A 62 26.12 14.49 -0.02
CA PHE A 62 25.07 15.50 -0.21
C PHE A 62 23.93 15.34 0.80
N GLU A 63 23.83 14.20 1.47
CA GLU A 63 22.77 13.81 2.40
C GLU A 63 22.62 14.81 3.55
N LYS A 64 23.74 15.24 4.15
CA LYS A 64 23.75 16.21 5.24
C LYS A 64 23.19 17.56 4.80
N ARG A 65 23.64 18.04 3.65
CA ARG A 65 23.17 19.32 3.12
C ARG A 65 21.70 19.27 2.71
N ALA A 66 21.29 18.18 2.07
CA ALA A 66 19.89 17.96 1.70
C ALA A 66 18.96 17.94 2.91
N ALA A 67 19.38 17.33 4.03
CA ALA A 67 18.62 17.29 5.27
C ALA A 67 18.47 18.68 5.90
N ILE A 68 19.55 19.45 5.94
CA ILE A 68 19.56 20.80 6.54
C ILE A 68 18.74 21.78 5.68
N ASP A 69 19.05 21.86 4.37
CA ASP A 69 18.41 22.82 3.46
C ASP A 69 16.92 22.53 3.23
N SER A 70 16.46 21.28 3.46
CA SER A 70 15.04 20.92 3.40
C SER A 70 14.19 21.48 4.55
N GLY A 71 14.83 21.94 5.64
CA GLY A 71 14.14 22.41 6.84
C GLY A 71 13.48 21.33 7.70
N HIS A 72 13.67 20.04 7.36
CA HIS A 72 13.19 18.92 8.19
C HIS A 72 14.01 18.75 9.47
N VAL A 73 15.30 19.06 9.39
CA VAL A 73 16.25 19.04 10.51
C VAL A 73 16.34 20.45 11.11
N ILE A 74 16.28 20.55 12.42
CA ILE A 74 16.42 21.84 13.11
C ILE A 74 17.88 22.02 13.48
N VAL A 75 18.46 23.11 13.03
CA VAL A 75 19.86 23.50 13.31
C VAL A 75 19.91 24.73 14.24
N SER A 76 21.00 24.86 15.00
CA SER A 76 21.23 26.04 15.82
C SER A 76 21.66 27.21 14.93
N PRO A 77 21.00 28.38 15.01
CA PRO A 77 21.42 29.59 14.31
C PRO A 77 22.47 30.39 15.08
N VAL A 78 22.92 29.93 16.25
CA VAL A 78 23.87 30.63 17.14
C VAL A 78 24.71 29.65 17.94
N ASP A 79 25.88 30.10 18.34
CA ASP A 79 26.68 29.42 19.36
C ASP A 79 26.01 29.58 20.72
N GLY A 80 25.97 28.50 21.52
CA GLY A 80 25.31 28.57 22.80
C GLY A 80 25.24 27.24 23.55
N LYS A 81 24.46 27.26 24.65
CA LYS A 81 24.27 26.10 25.49
C LYS A 81 22.80 25.69 25.55
N VAL A 82 22.52 24.40 25.47
CA VAL A 82 21.18 23.84 25.58
C VAL A 82 20.70 23.96 27.05
N VAL A 83 19.65 24.73 27.26
CA VAL A 83 19.03 24.94 28.59
C VAL A 83 18.02 23.85 28.90
N ALA A 84 17.19 23.51 27.92
CA ALA A 84 16.20 22.44 28.00
C ALA A 84 16.09 21.69 26.69
N ALA A 85 15.99 20.35 26.76
CA ALA A 85 15.65 19.47 25.66
C ALA A 85 14.45 18.62 26.09
N GLN A 86 13.31 18.87 25.47
CA GLN A 86 12.04 18.18 25.74
C GLN A 86 11.51 17.56 24.43
N ALA A 87 10.52 16.69 24.54
CA ALA A 87 9.97 16.02 23.38
C ALA A 87 9.33 16.99 22.37
N ASP A 88 8.81 18.13 22.83
CA ASP A 88 8.07 19.13 22.06
C ASP A 88 8.89 20.39 21.72
N ARG A 89 10.01 20.61 22.39
CA ARG A 89 10.83 21.81 22.22
C ARG A 89 12.29 21.63 22.66
N VAL A 90 13.17 22.40 22.04
CA VAL A 90 14.57 22.58 22.46
C VAL A 90 14.79 24.05 22.73
N GLU A 91 15.46 24.38 23.86
CA GLU A 91 15.79 25.75 24.24
C GLU A 91 17.30 25.92 24.29
N VAL A 92 17.80 26.90 23.55
CA VAL A 92 19.23 27.21 23.44
C VAL A 92 19.46 28.64 23.93
N GLN A 93 20.37 28.82 24.85
CA GLN A 93 20.84 30.14 25.30
C GLN A 93 22.07 30.52 24.47
N GLY A 94 21.98 31.61 23.73
CA GLY A 94 23.10 32.12 22.92
C GLY A 94 24.20 32.69 23.81
N ASP A 95 25.45 32.43 23.45
CA ASP A 95 26.62 32.90 24.22
C ASP A 95 26.85 34.40 24.04
N GLU A 96 26.55 34.97 22.87
CA GLU A 96 26.78 36.40 22.59
C GLU A 96 25.70 37.30 23.19
N ASP A 97 24.42 36.95 23.05
CA ASP A 97 23.29 37.80 23.43
C ASP A 97 22.60 37.36 24.72
N GLY A 98 22.97 36.22 25.30
CA GLY A 98 22.41 35.63 26.50
C GLY A 98 20.91 35.29 26.40
N LYS A 99 20.29 35.45 25.22
CA LYS A 99 18.86 35.20 25.00
C LYS A 99 18.57 33.73 24.86
N VAL A 100 17.48 33.28 25.46
CA VAL A 100 16.98 31.91 25.24
C VAL A 100 16.09 31.89 24.00
N ARG A 101 16.46 31.04 23.03
CA ARG A 101 15.68 30.78 21.82
C ARG A 101 15.00 29.43 21.95
N THR A 102 13.70 29.40 21.70
CA THR A 102 12.87 28.20 21.80
C THR A 102 12.52 27.68 20.41
N PHE A 103 12.91 26.45 20.12
CA PHE A 103 12.60 25.73 18.88
C PHE A 103 11.50 24.71 19.17
N LYS A 104 10.31 24.92 18.61
CA LYS A 104 9.19 23.98 18.72
C LYS A 104 9.39 22.82 17.74
N LEU A 105 9.14 21.60 18.19
CA LEU A 105 9.26 20.38 17.40
C LEU A 105 7.88 19.93 16.90
N ASN A 106 7.79 19.55 15.64
CA ASN A 106 6.60 18.95 15.08
C ASN A 106 6.47 17.50 15.55
N LYS A 107 5.33 17.19 16.21
CA LYS A 107 5.07 15.85 16.78
C LYS A 107 3.86 15.23 16.10
N PHE A 108 4.05 14.07 15.49
CA PHE A 108 2.99 13.26 14.86
C PHE A 108 2.05 14.05 13.92
N VAL A 109 2.64 14.94 13.12
CA VAL A 109 1.90 15.71 12.13
C VAL A 109 1.78 14.89 10.85
N ARG A 110 0.59 14.91 10.25
CA ARG A 110 0.35 14.25 8.96
C ARG A 110 1.01 15.02 7.82
N SER A 111 1.77 14.32 6.98
CA SER A 111 2.27 14.86 5.71
C SER A 111 1.21 14.74 4.59
N ASN A 112 1.47 15.36 3.44
CA ASN A 112 0.58 15.27 2.27
C ASN A 112 0.40 13.83 1.74
N SER A 113 1.38 12.96 1.98
CA SER A 113 1.36 11.54 1.59
C SER A 113 0.87 10.62 2.71
N SER A 114 0.20 11.15 3.73
CA SER A 114 -0.29 10.43 4.90
C SER A 114 0.81 9.80 5.77
N THR A 115 2.08 10.18 5.57
CA THR A 115 3.19 9.75 6.42
C THR A 115 3.31 10.63 7.67
N CYS A 116 4.04 10.17 8.67
CA CYS A 116 4.18 10.85 9.94
C CYS A 116 5.40 11.78 9.95
N ILE A 117 5.20 13.05 10.25
CA ILE A 117 6.25 14.01 10.57
C ILE A 117 6.42 14.03 12.09
N ASN A 118 7.55 13.53 12.57
CA ASN A 118 7.87 13.48 13.99
C ASN A 118 9.34 13.85 14.20
N GLN A 119 9.58 15.03 14.75
CA GLN A 119 10.93 15.51 15.03
C GLN A 119 11.37 15.04 16.42
N ARG A 120 12.65 14.64 16.54
CA ARG A 120 13.26 14.12 17.75
C ARG A 120 14.48 14.93 18.12
N PRO A 121 14.63 15.42 19.38
CA PRO A 121 15.83 16.10 19.82
C PRO A 121 17.03 15.15 19.82
N THR A 122 18.16 15.62 19.28
CA THR A 122 19.46 14.90 19.26
C THR A 122 20.40 15.38 20.34
N VAL A 123 20.12 16.56 20.92
CA VAL A 123 20.95 17.21 21.93
C VAL A 123 20.43 16.96 23.34
N MET A 124 21.34 17.02 24.31
CA MET A 124 21.03 16.87 25.73
C MET A 124 21.11 18.21 26.47
N LYS A 125 20.38 18.34 27.58
CA LYS A 125 20.47 19.51 28.46
C LYS A 125 21.91 19.72 28.92
N GLY A 126 22.40 20.93 28.78
CA GLY A 126 23.75 21.33 29.20
C GLY A 126 24.83 21.17 28.12
N GLN A 127 24.49 20.59 26.97
CA GLN A 127 25.40 20.44 25.83
C GLN A 127 25.69 21.81 25.21
N VAL A 128 26.95 22.03 24.84
CA VAL A 128 27.38 23.22 24.06
C VAL A 128 27.15 22.91 22.59
N VAL A 129 26.53 23.83 21.88
CA VAL A 129 26.22 23.73 20.45
C VAL A 129 26.79 24.94 19.73
N LYS A 130 27.23 24.73 18.50
CA LYS A 130 27.72 25.77 17.59
C LYS A 130 26.66 26.12 16.56
N GLU A 131 26.85 27.27 15.89
CA GLU A 131 26.05 27.63 14.73
C GLU A 131 26.15 26.53 13.65
N GLY A 132 24.99 26.05 13.16
CA GLY A 132 24.90 24.97 12.19
C GLY A 132 24.86 23.56 12.78
N ASP A 133 25.01 23.40 14.11
CA ASP A 133 24.85 22.09 14.77
C ASP A 133 23.37 21.65 14.78
N VAL A 134 23.16 20.35 14.63
CA VAL A 134 21.81 19.74 14.62
C VAL A 134 21.26 19.67 16.03
N LEU A 135 20.09 20.28 16.24
CA LEU A 135 19.34 20.25 17.49
C LEU A 135 18.29 19.14 17.53
N ALA A 136 17.65 18.88 16.40
CA ALA A 136 16.63 17.84 16.29
C ALA A 136 16.61 17.25 14.88
N ASP A 137 16.52 15.93 14.80
CA ASP A 137 16.30 15.18 13.56
C ASP A 137 14.84 15.21 13.15
N GLY A 138 14.61 15.27 11.85
CA GLY A 138 13.29 15.19 11.22
C GLY A 138 12.89 13.78 10.82
N PRO A 139 11.75 13.65 10.12
CA PRO A 139 11.41 12.39 9.46
C PRO A 139 12.48 12.06 8.41
N SER A 140 12.81 10.78 8.27
CA SER A 140 13.89 10.33 7.36
C SER A 140 15.23 11.04 7.55
N ALA A 141 15.58 11.37 8.78
CA ALA A 141 16.89 11.91 9.15
C ALA A 141 17.47 11.15 10.32
N HIS A 142 18.79 10.95 10.31
CA HIS A 142 19.55 10.33 11.38
C HIS A 142 20.89 11.04 11.56
N GLY A 143 21.12 11.62 12.75
CA GLY A 143 22.33 12.38 13.04
C GLY A 143 22.54 13.62 12.17
N GLY A 144 21.46 14.22 11.65
CA GLY A 144 21.49 15.37 10.75
C GLY A 144 21.75 15.02 9.28
N GLU A 145 21.80 13.75 8.93
CA GLU A 145 21.92 13.26 7.56
C GLU A 145 20.60 12.66 7.07
N LEU A 146 20.35 12.77 5.76
CA LEU A 146 19.17 12.19 5.12
C LEU A 146 19.24 10.67 5.18
N ALA A 147 18.22 10.06 5.76
CA ALA A 147 18.08 8.62 6.00
C ALA A 147 16.73 8.10 5.47
N LEU A 148 16.66 7.82 4.16
CA LEU A 148 15.43 7.41 3.48
C LEU A 148 15.12 5.92 3.62
N GLY A 149 16.06 5.10 4.12
CA GLY A 149 15.91 3.64 4.15
C GLY A 149 16.76 2.97 5.21
N GLN A 150 17.17 1.73 4.91
CA GLN A 150 17.90 0.82 5.80
C GLN A 150 19.08 0.19 5.09
N ASN A 151 20.19 -0.01 5.82
CA ASN A 151 21.32 -0.78 5.33
C ASN A 151 21.07 -2.26 5.59
N LEU A 152 21.02 -3.09 4.55
CA LEU A 152 20.74 -4.52 4.63
C LEU A 152 21.85 -5.36 4.06
N LEU A 153 22.14 -6.49 4.69
CA LEU A 153 23.02 -7.51 4.17
C LEU A 153 22.30 -8.27 3.05
N VAL A 154 22.74 -8.06 1.79
CA VAL A 154 22.16 -8.67 0.59
C VAL A 154 22.96 -9.87 0.12
N ALA A 155 22.26 -10.87 -0.41
CA ALA A 155 22.83 -11.93 -1.23
C ALA A 155 22.17 -11.92 -2.61
N PHE A 156 22.98 -11.97 -3.67
CA PHE A 156 22.51 -12.11 -5.05
C PHE A 156 22.47 -13.60 -5.41
N LEU A 157 21.33 -14.23 -5.16
CA LEU A 157 21.12 -15.66 -5.29
C LEU A 157 19.73 -15.94 -5.83
N SER A 158 19.61 -16.84 -6.82
CA SER A 158 18.30 -17.41 -7.17
C SER A 158 17.95 -18.49 -6.14
N TRP A 159 16.84 -18.33 -5.41
CA TRP A 159 16.47 -19.23 -4.31
C TRP A 159 15.07 -19.78 -4.48
N ASP A 160 14.97 -21.03 -4.86
CA ASP A 160 13.71 -21.80 -5.05
C ASP A 160 12.65 -21.12 -5.93
N GLY A 161 13.04 -20.17 -6.77
CA GLY A 161 12.12 -19.40 -7.60
C GLY A 161 11.31 -18.32 -6.85
N TYR A 162 11.44 -18.19 -5.52
CA TYR A 162 10.71 -17.20 -4.74
C TYR A 162 11.11 -15.74 -5.03
N ASN A 163 12.26 -15.52 -5.66
CA ASN A 163 12.73 -14.20 -6.08
C ASN A 163 12.79 -14.03 -7.60
N TYR A 164 11.96 -14.79 -8.33
CA TYR A 164 11.80 -14.64 -9.77
C TYR A 164 11.12 -13.30 -10.12
N GLU A 165 11.53 -12.67 -11.22
CA GLU A 165 10.95 -11.40 -11.74
C GLU A 165 10.81 -10.27 -10.70
N ASP A 166 11.91 -9.85 -10.09
CA ASP A 166 11.93 -8.76 -9.09
C ASP A 166 11.20 -9.06 -7.77
N ALA A 167 10.85 -10.29 -7.52
CA ALA A 167 10.42 -10.71 -6.19
C ALA A 167 11.60 -10.69 -5.23
N VAL A 168 11.33 -10.29 -3.99
CA VAL A 168 12.34 -10.13 -2.95
C VAL A 168 11.98 -10.97 -1.75
N ILE A 169 12.98 -11.65 -1.17
CA ILE A 169 12.83 -12.43 0.05
C ILE A 169 13.47 -11.63 1.19
N LEU A 170 12.74 -11.48 2.29
CA LEU A 170 13.21 -10.79 3.48
C LEU A 170 13.34 -11.74 4.66
N ASN A 171 14.31 -11.43 5.52
CA ASN A 171 14.47 -12.07 6.81
C ASN A 171 13.43 -11.54 7.82
N GLU A 172 12.81 -12.43 8.58
CA GLU A 172 11.85 -12.07 9.63
C GLU A 172 12.46 -11.16 10.71
N ARG A 173 13.77 -11.25 10.94
CA ARG A 173 14.51 -10.36 11.84
C ARG A 173 14.24 -8.88 11.57
N LEU A 174 14.05 -8.48 10.29
CA LEU A 174 13.74 -7.10 9.91
C LEU A 174 12.38 -6.64 10.43
N VAL A 175 11.41 -7.55 10.47
CA VAL A 175 10.06 -7.29 11.03
C VAL A 175 10.11 -7.23 12.55
N GLN A 176 10.88 -8.12 13.18
CA GLN A 176 11.05 -8.20 14.64
C GLN A 176 11.78 -6.97 15.19
N THR A 177 12.78 -6.46 14.46
CA THR A 177 13.58 -5.29 14.87
C THR A 177 12.99 -3.96 14.37
N ASP A 178 11.77 -3.95 13.82
CA ASP A 178 11.07 -2.76 13.32
C ASP A 178 11.86 -1.92 12.31
N ARG A 179 12.67 -2.57 11.47
CA ARG A 179 13.55 -1.88 10.50
C ARG A 179 12.76 -1.04 9.48
N PHE A 180 11.72 -1.59 8.90
CA PHE A 180 10.86 -0.91 7.92
C PHE A 180 9.50 -0.52 8.47
N THR A 181 9.35 -0.45 9.77
CA THR A 181 8.10 -0.03 10.40
C THR A 181 7.89 1.47 10.21
N SER A 182 6.72 1.85 9.77
CA SER A 182 6.33 3.23 9.47
C SER A 182 5.01 3.59 10.14
N ILE A 183 4.79 4.87 10.39
CA ILE A 183 3.55 5.41 10.94
C ILE A 183 2.83 6.16 9.84
N HIS A 184 1.56 5.83 9.63
CA HIS A 184 0.67 6.50 8.68
C HIS A 184 -0.47 7.17 9.42
N ILE A 185 -0.76 8.42 9.07
CA ILE A 185 -1.83 9.20 9.70
C ILE A 185 -2.88 9.50 8.64
N GLU A 186 -4.08 9.01 8.84
CA GLU A 186 -5.24 9.25 7.99
C GLU A 186 -6.23 10.17 8.67
N ASN A 187 -6.84 11.06 7.90
CA ASN A 187 -7.84 11.98 8.40
C ASN A 187 -9.20 11.60 7.86
N TYR A 188 -10.12 11.35 8.76
CA TYR A 188 -11.52 11.10 8.48
C TYR A 188 -12.31 12.34 8.87
N GLN A 189 -13.13 12.85 7.94
CA GLN A 189 -13.89 14.08 8.13
C GLN A 189 -15.37 13.82 7.90
N ILE A 190 -16.18 14.39 8.76
CA ILE A 190 -17.64 14.41 8.61
C ILE A 190 -18.16 15.82 8.83
N ASP A 191 -19.08 16.22 7.96
CA ASP A 191 -19.76 17.50 8.04
C ASP A 191 -21.16 17.32 8.62
N VAL A 192 -21.52 18.19 9.54
CA VAL A 192 -22.85 18.31 10.12
C VAL A 192 -23.58 19.43 9.39
N ARG A 193 -24.69 19.09 8.72
CA ARG A 193 -25.39 19.99 7.80
C ARG A 193 -26.77 20.37 8.35
N GLU A 194 -27.24 21.52 7.94
CA GLU A 194 -28.63 21.91 8.10
C GLU A 194 -29.45 21.33 6.97
N THR A 195 -30.43 20.47 7.31
CA THR A 195 -31.35 19.88 6.34
C THR A 195 -32.73 20.55 6.42
N LYS A 196 -33.56 20.40 5.36
CA LYS A 196 -34.93 20.94 5.32
C LYS A 196 -35.83 20.38 6.43
N LEU A 197 -35.49 19.22 7.01
CA LEU A 197 -36.24 18.54 8.05
C LEU A 197 -35.72 18.85 9.47
N GLY A 198 -34.65 19.61 9.57
CA GLY A 198 -33.97 19.97 10.80
C GLY A 198 -32.46 19.79 10.70
N PRO A 199 -31.67 20.31 11.64
CA PRO A 199 -30.24 20.12 11.66
C PRO A 199 -29.88 18.66 11.96
N GLU A 200 -28.79 18.19 11.37
CA GLU A 200 -28.15 16.94 11.79
C GLU A 200 -27.59 17.15 13.20
N VAL A 201 -27.55 16.10 14.02
CA VAL A 201 -27.10 16.17 15.40
C VAL A 201 -26.01 15.13 15.63
N VAL A 202 -24.91 15.57 16.27
CA VAL A 202 -23.84 14.69 16.74
C VAL A 202 -24.22 14.19 18.14
N THR A 203 -24.28 12.87 18.31
CA THR A 203 -24.71 12.25 19.57
C THR A 203 -24.17 10.82 19.69
N SER A 204 -24.02 10.35 20.91
CA SER A 204 -23.71 8.95 21.24
C SER A 204 -24.96 8.06 21.21
N ASP A 205 -26.19 8.65 21.27
CA ASP A 205 -27.46 7.89 21.21
C ASP A 205 -27.84 7.57 19.76
N ILE A 206 -27.25 6.51 19.19
CA ILE A 206 -27.49 6.06 17.83
C ILE A 206 -28.41 4.86 17.86
N PRO A 207 -29.50 4.83 17.06
CA PRO A 207 -30.43 3.72 17.03
C PRO A 207 -29.79 2.44 16.48
N ASN A 208 -30.18 1.28 17.04
CA ASN A 208 -29.81 -0.07 16.58
C ASN A 208 -28.30 -0.41 16.66
N ILE A 209 -27.56 0.20 17.57
CA ILE A 209 -26.13 -0.06 17.77
C ILE A 209 -25.91 -0.63 19.19
N SER A 210 -25.03 -1.63 19.30
CA SER A 210 -24.67 -2.22 20.59
C SER A 210 -23.81 -1.26 21.44
N GLU A 211 -23.97 -1.29 22.76
CA GLU A 211 -23.21 -0.49 23.71
C GLU A 211 -21.70 -0.72 23.60
N GLU A 212 -21.27 -1.90 23.18
CA GLU A 212 -19.84 -2.22 22.99
C GLU A 212 -19.18 -1.33 21.93
N LYS A 213 -19.89 -0.96 20.87
CA LYS A 213 -19.40 -0.06 19.83
C LYS A 213 -19.41 1.41 20.23
N LEU A 214 -20.18 1.75 21.25
CA LEU A 214 -20.29 3.13 21.76
C LEU A 214 -19.30 3.44 22.88
N LYS A 215 -18.62 2.44 23.47
CA LYS A 215 -17.76 2.60 24.64
C LYS A 215 -16.61 3.60 24.45
N ASN A 216 -16.11 3.76 23.23
CA ASN A 216 -15.00 4.64 22.89
C ASN A 216 -15.44 6.07 22.55
N LEU A 217 -16.74 6.33 22.47
CA LEU A 217 -17.30 7.66 22.25
C LEU A 217 -17.38 8.45 23.58
N ASP A 218 -17.30 9.75 23.48
CA ASP A 218 -17.59 10.65 24.59
C ASP A 218 -19.09 11.01 24.65
N GLU A 219 -19.49 11.85 25.59
CA GLU A 219 -20.88 12.30 25.75
C GLU A 219 -21.42 13.04 24.51
N ASN A 220 -20.53 13.65 23.73
CA ASN A 220 -20.87 14.35 22.49
C ASN A 220 -20.93 13.43 21.27
N GLY A 221 -20.70 12.12 21.41
CA GLY A 221 -20.72 11.18 20.31
C GLY A 221 -19.45 11.19 19.44
N ILE A 222 -18.34 11.77 19.94
CA ILE A 222 -17.06 11.84 19.25
C ILE A 222 -16.09 10.87 19.91
N ILE A 223 -15.27 10.20 19.13
CA ILE A 223 -14.30 9.23 19.63
C ILE A 223 -13.21 9.90 20.48
N ARG A 224 -12.80 9.25 21.56
CA ARG A 224 -11.77 9.76 22.48
C ARG A 224 -10.39 9.65 21.89
N ILE A 225 -9.56 10.66 22.13
CA ILE A 225 -8.12 10.61 21.78
C ILE A 225 -7.46 9.47 22.55
N GLY A 226 -6.65 8.67 21.84
CA GLY A 226 -5.97 7.51 22.38
C GLY A 226 -6.75 6.20 22.29
N ALA A 227 -8.00 6.20 21.82
CA ALA A 227 -8.77 4.99 21.59
C ALA A 227 -8.17 4.17 20.44
N GLU A 228 -8.13 2.86 20.58
CA GLU A 228 -7.80 1.92 19.52
C GLU A 228 -9.08 1.61 18.74
N VAL A 229 -8.98 1.68 17.41
CA VAL A 229 -10.09 1.52 16.49
C VAL A 229 -9.81 0.45 15.46
N VAL A 230 -10.84 -0.29 15.13
CA VAL A 230 -10.84 -1.31 14.07
C VAL A 230 -11.93 -1.03 13.04
N SER A 231 -11.84 -1.70 11.90
CA SER A 231 -12.85 -1.59 10.83
C SER A 231 -14.27 -1.77 11.35
N GLY A 232 -15.16 -0.83 11.01
CA GLY A 232 -16.56 -0.82 11.41
C GLY A 232 -16.85 -0.16 12.78
N ASP A 233 -15.84 0.37 13.46
CA ASP A 233 -16.03 1.20 14.66
C ASP A 233 -16.51 2.59 14.28
N ILE A 234 -17.25 3.22 15.21
CA ILE A 234 -17.81 4.56 15.02
C ILE A 234 -16.77 5.59 15.46
N LEU A 235 -16.41 6.49 14.54
CA LEU A 235 -15.52 7.62 14.83
C LEU A 235 -16.30 8.84 15.32
N VAL A 236 -17.44 9.11 14.67
CA VAL A 236 -18.34 10.21 15.06
C VAL A 236 -19.77 9.73 14.89
N GLY A 237 -20.53 9.72 15.97
CA GLY A 237 -21.93 9.40 15.95
C GLY A 237 -22.76 10.59 15.44
N LYS A 238 -23.48 10.40 14.35
CA LYS A 238 -24.32 11.43 13.75
C LYS A 238 -25.69 10.86 13.36
N ILE A 239 -26.76 11.56 13.67
CA ILE A 239 -28.11 11.22 13.26
C ILE A 239 -28.68 12.33 12.38
N THR A 240 -29.40 11.92 11.33
CA THR A 240 -30.09 12.81 10.39
C THR A 240 -31.60 12.62 10.52
N PRO A 241 -32.41 13.70 10.61
CA PRO A 241 -33.87 13.58 10.62
C PRO A 241 -34.40 12.92 9.35
N LYS A 242 -35.37 11.99 9.51
CA LYS A 242 -35.98 11.21 8.43
C LYS A 242 -37.34 11.82 8.06
N GLY A 243 -37.66 11.97 6.77
CA GLY A 243 -38.97 12.36 6.30
C GLY A 243 -39.96 11.17 6.35
N GLU A 244 -41.26 11.44 6.52
CA GLU A 244 -42.30 10.41 6.59
C GLU A 244 -42.37 9.50 5.34
N THR A 245 -41.84 9.95 4.20
CA THR A 245 -41.84 9.21 2.93
C THR A 245 -40.73 8.17 2.83
N GLU A 246 -39.70 8.22 3.69
CA GLU A 246 -38.52 7.36 3.62
C GLU A 246 -38.60 6.11 4.50
N LEU A 247 -39.76 5.84 5.14
CA LEU A 247 -39.93 4.63 5.92
C LEU A 247 -39.98 3.38 5.02
N SER A 248 -39.14 2.40 5.30
CA SER A 248 -39.21 1.09 4.62
C SER A 248 -40.56 0.41 4.87
N ALA A 249 -40.94 -0.51 3.99
CA ALA A 249 -42.18 -1.25 4.15
C ALA A 249 -42.21 -2.04 5.48
N GLU A 250 -41.06 -2.51 5.93
CA GLU A 250 -40.86 -3.24 7.18
C GLU A 250 -40.99 -2.32 8.40
N GLU A 251 -40.46 -1.13 8.37
CA GLU A 251 -40.59 -0.12 9.43
C GLU A 251 -42.03 0.37 9.54
N LYS A 252 -42.77 0.51 8.42
CA LYS A 252 -44.18 0.83 8.40
C LYS A 252 -45.01 -0.26 9.08
N LEU A 253 -44.68 -1.53 8.83
CA LEU A 253 -45.34 -2.70 9.41
C LEU A 253 -45.04 -2.80 10.92
N LEU A 254 -43.83 -2.61 11.36
CA LEU A 254 -43.41 -2.58 12.75
C LEU A 254 -44.11 -1.46 13.52
N ARG A 255 -44.21 -0.27 12.93
CA ARG A 255 -44.95 0.88 13.49
C ARG A 255 -46.46 0.56 13.67
N ALA A 256 -47.03 -0.17 12.72
CA ALA A 256 -48.47 -0.56 12.78
C ALA A 256 -48.72 -1.66 13.82
N ILE A 257 -47.80 -2.60 14.03
CA ILE A 257 -47.99 -3.76 14.91
C ILE A 257 -47.61 -3.44 16.37
N PHE A 258 -46.52 -2.76 16.61
CA PHE A 258 -45.96 -2.54 17.95
C PHE A 258 -46.25 -1.16 18.55
N GLY A 259 -46.87 -0.24 17.78
CA GLY A 259 -47.16 1.11 18.28
C GLY A 259 -45.92 1.91 18.71
N GLU A 260 -44.72 1.37 18.46
CA GLU A 260 -43.47 2.03 18.78
C GLU A 260 -43.28 3.25 17.88
N LYS A 261 -42.96 4.39 18.46
CA LYS A 261 -42.41 5.53 17.74
C LYS A 261 -41.10 5.06 17.13
N ALA A 262 -41.14 4.59 15.88
CA ALA A 262 -39.93 4.50 15.09
C ALA A 262 -39.23 5.86 15.23
N ARG A 263 -38.00 5.89 15.73
CA ARG A 263 -37.26 7.14 15.88
C ARG A 263 -37.21 7.78 14.49
N ASP A 264 -37.66 9.01 14.38
CA ASP A 264 -37.71 9.77 13.13
C ASP A 264 -36.32 10.18 12.63
N VAL A 265 -35.30 9.38 12.96
CA VAL A 265 -33.89 9.65 12.67
C VAL A 265 -33.23 8.47 11.97
N ARG A 266 -32.31 8.79 11.06
CA ARG A 266 -31.45 7.84 10.34
C ARG A 266 -30.03 7.96 10.86
N ASP A 267 -29.36 6.84 11.04
CA ASP A 267 -27.92 6.80 11.30
C ASP A 267 -27.13 7.29 10.07
N SER A 268 -26.33 8.32 10.26
CA SER A 268 -25.40 8.87 9.29
C SER A 268 -24.01 9.04 9.89
N SER A 269 -23.68 8.23 10.88
CA SER A 269 -22.40 8.23 11.59
C SER A 269 -21.22 7.95 10.67
N LEU A 270 -20.06 8.43 11.07
CA LEU A 270 -18.80 8.13 10.40
C LEU A 270 -18.22 6.84 10.98
N TYR A 271 -18.17 5.82 10.16
CA TYR A 271 -17.55 4.54 10.48
C TYR A 271 -16.15 4.47 9.91
N LEU A 272 -15.25 3.77 10.62
CA LEU A 272 -13.95 3.45 10.06
C LEU A 272 -14.11 2.47 8.88
N GLU A 273 -13.52 2.83 7.75
CA GLU A 273 -13.63 2.06 6.51
C GLU A 273 -13.10 0.63 6.68
N HIS A 274 -13.56 -0.27 5.82
CA HIS A 274 -13.13 -1.65 5.83
C HIS A 274 -11.62 -1.78 5.56
N GLY A 275 -10.93 -2.52 6.45
CA GLY A 275 -9.47 -2.66 6.44
C GLY A 275 -8.73 -1.57 7.23
N GLY A 276 -9.42 -0.53 7.71
CA GLY A 276 -8.84 0.49 8.56
C GLY A 276 -8.62 -0.03 9.99
N HIS A 277 -7.50 0.36 10.59
CA HIS A 277 -7.20 0.13 12.00
C HIS A 277 -6.19 1.19 12.49
N GLY A 278 -6.11 1.39 13.78
CA GLY A 278 -5.14 2.32 14.34
C GLY A 278 -5.53 2.89 15.69
N LYS A 279 -4.89 4.00 16.02
CA LYS A 279 -5.11 4.73 17.26
C LYS A 279 -5.45 6.19 16.97
N VAL A 280 -6.47 6.72 17.62
CA VAL A 280 -6.86 8.13 17.48
C VAL A 280 -5.80 9.02 18.11
N VAL A 281 -5.22 9.91 17.29
CA VAL A 281 -4.14 10.83 17.70
C VAL A 281 -4.67 12.23 17.98
N ASP A 282 -5.58 12.71 17.14
CA ASP A 282 -6.08 14.08 17.20
C ASP A 282 -7.54 14.16 16.74
N VAL A 283 -8.30 15.06 17.35
CA VAL A 283 -9.67 15.38 16.97
C VAL A 283 -9.80 16.89 16.88
N LYS A 284 -10.18 17.38 15.69
CA LYS A 284 -10.42 18.80 15.43
C LYS A 284 -11.87 19.03 15.12
N ILE A 285 -12.44 19.99 15.82
CA ILE A 285 -13.83 20.40 15.64
C ILE A 285 -13.81 21.84 15.13
N PHE A 286 -14.41 22.04 13.97
CA PHE A 286 -14.59 23.37 13.39
C PHE A 286 -16.07 23.72 13.47
N SER A 287 -16.39 24.86 14.05
CA SER A 287 -17.78 25.30 14.25
C SER A 287 -17.98 26.70 13.67
N ARG A 288 -19.12 26.88 13.03
CA ARG A 288 -19.52 28.21 12.54
C ARG A 288 -19.74 29.18 13.70
N ASP A 289 -20.19 28.69 14.86
CA ASP A 289 -20.44 29.49 16.05
C ASP A 289 -19.13 30.04 16.66
N GLU A 290 -18.01 29.35 16.45
CA GLU A 290 -16.67 29.79 16.86
C GLU A 290 -16.01 30.72 15.82
N GLY A 291 -16.67 30.98 14.68
CA GLY A 291 -16.20 31.89 13.65
C GLY A 291 -15.38 31.24 12.54
N ASP A 292 -15.35 29.92 12.46
CA ASP A 292 -14.65 29.19 11.42
C ASP A 292 -15.34 29.32 10.05
N LYS A 293 -14.52 29.39 9.00
CA LYS A 293 -14.99 29.46 7.62
C LYS A 293 -15.38 28.08 7.10
N LEU A 294 -16.65 27.72 7.22
CA LEU A 294 -17.21 26.48 6.71
C LEU A 294 -17.98 26.68 5.40
N PRO A 295 -18.12 25.63 4.56
CA PRO A 295 -18.94 25.68 3.36
C PRO A 295 -20.41 26.07 3.67
N PRO A 296 -21.15 26.62 2.70
CA PRO A 296 -22.56 26.94 2.89
C PRO A 296 -23.38 25.71 3.28
N GLY A 297 -24.25 25.84 4.31
CA GLY A 297 -25.10 24.75 4.80
C GLY A 297 -24.42 23.79 5.78
N VAL A 298 -23.12 23.94 6.06
CA VAL A 298 -22.41 23.19 7.09
C VAL A 298 -22.39 24.00 8.39
N ILE A 299 -22.83 23.37 9.48
CA ILE A 299 -22.85 23.96 10.83
C ILE A 299 -21.52 23.68 11.53
N GLN A 300 -21.08 22.42 11.46
CA GLN A 300 -19.90 21.93 12.13
C GLN A 300 -19.18 20.91 11.23
N SER A 301 -17.86 20.87 11.31
CA SER A 301 -17.03 19.87 10.63
C SER A 301 -16.09 19.24 11.64
N ILE A 302 -16.13 17.92 11.74
CA ILE A 302 -15.33 17.14 12.69
C ILE A 302 -14.32 16.32 11.92
N GLN A 303 -13.04 16.50 12.25
CA GLN A 303 -11.93 15.77 11.66
C GLN A 303 -11.26 14.92 12.73
N VAL A 304 -11.21 13.60 12.49
CA VAL A 304 -10.55 12.62 13.35
C VAL A 304 -9.30 12.13 12.65
N SER A 305 -8.15 12.22 13.32
CA SER A 305 -6.86 11.74 12.81
C SER A 305 -6.51 10.41 13.48
N ILE A 306 -6.31 9.38 12.67
CA ILE A 306 -5.98 8.02 13.11
C ILE A 306 -4.58 7.68 12.65
N ALA A 307 -3.72 7.25 13.56
CA ALA A 307 -2.38 6.77 13.26
C ALA A 307 -2.35 5.25 13.25
N ALA A 308 -1.92 4.67 12.14
CA ALA A 308 -1.68 3.25 11.98
C ALA A 308 -0.18 2.96 11.94
N LEU A 309 0.25 1.92 12.67
CA LEU A 309 1.61 1.41 12.62
C LEU A 309 1.67 0.29 11.56
N ARG A 310 2.50 0.46 10.54
CA ARG A 310 2.60 -0.49 9.43
C ARG A 310 3.98 -1.11 9.38
N LYS A 311 4.09 -2.38 9.74
CA LYS A 311 5.28 -3.20 9.55
C LYS A 311 5.41 -3.59 8.09
N ILE A 312 6.60 -4.00 7.67
CA ILE A 312 6.78 -4.56 6.33
C ILE A 312 6.11 -5.92 6.22
N GLN A 313 5.42 -6.15 5.12
CA GLN A 313 4.70 -7.41 4.88
C GLN A 313 4.84 -7.87 3.43
N VAL A 314 4.42 -9.11 3.17
CA VAL A 314 4.38 -9.68 1.82
C VAL A 314 3.47 -8.82 0.93
N GLY A 315 3.97 -8.47 -0.26
CA GLY A 315 3.28 -7.59 -1.21
C GLY A 315 3.71 -6.12 -1.14
N ASP A 316 4.46 -5.71 -0.12
CA ASP A 316 5.02 -4.37 -0.04
C ASP A 316 6.14 -4.17 -1.05
N LYS A 317 6.27 -2.95 -1.56
CA LYS A 317 7.27 -2.60 -2.55
C LYS A 317 8.49 -1.98 -1.88
N VAL A 318 9.66 -2.53 -2.20
CA VAL A 318 10.96 -2.01 -1.79
C VAL A 318 11.82 -1.66 -3.01
N ALA A 319 12.78 -0.78 -2.83
CA ALA A 319 13.68 -0.37 -3.91
C ALA A 319 15.06 0.02 -3.36
N GLY A 320 16.09 -0.15 -4.17
CA GLY A 320 17.39 0.47 -3.92
C GLY A 320 17.48 1.87 -4.55
N ARG A 321 18.71 2.43 -4.54
CA ARG A 321 19.01 3.73 -5.13
C ARG A 321 19.43 3.68 -6.62
N HIS A 322 19.43 2.47 -7.23
CA HIS A 322 19.92 2.23 -8.59
C HIS A 322 18.81 1.82 -9.57
N GLY A 323 17.56 2.19 -9.28
CA GLY A 323 16.42 1.80 -10.10
C GLY A 323 16.02 0.33 -9.99
N ASN A 324 16.64 -0.42 -9.10
CA ASN A 324 16.24 -1.77 -8.71
C ASN A 324 15.03 -1.67 -7.78
N LYS A 325 13.93 -2.28 -8.17
CA LYS A 325 12.68 -2.32 -7.42
C LYS A 325 12.19 -3.76 -7.33
N GLY A 326 11.58 -4.09 -6.21
CA GLY A 326 11.01 -5.41 -6.03
C GLY A 326 9.80 -5.40 -5.11
N VAL A 327 9.08 -6.51 -5.13
CA VAL A 327 7.93 -6.76 -4.24
C VAL A 327 8.29 -7.89 -3.31
N VAL A 328 8.02 -7.73 -2.03
CA VAL A 328 8.26 -8.77 -1.03
C VAL A 328 7.36 -9.97 -1.34
N SER A 329 7.97 -11.10 -1.70
CA SER A 329 7.25 -12.35 -1.99
C SER A 329 7.09 -13.23 -0.77
N LYS A 330 8.13 -13.25 0.07
CA LYS A 330 8.17 -14.10 1.26
C LYS A 330 9.00 -13.45 2.36
N ILE A 331 8.55 -13.62 3.59
CA ILE A 331 9.33 -13.34 4.80
C ILE A 331 9.67 -14.69 5.42
N VAL A 332 10.95 -14.94 5.62
CA VAL A 332 11.48 -16.25 6.04
C VAL A 332 12.08 -16.11 7.44
N PRO A 333 11.86 -17.08 8.35
CA PRO A 333 12.51 -17.12 9.65
C PRO A 333 14.04 -17.02 9.53
N ALA A 334 14.69 -16.44 10.53
CA ALA A 334 16.12 -16.17 10.47
C ALA A 334 16.96 -17.47 10.37
N GLU A 335 16.49 -18.56 10.98
CA GLU A 335 17.12 -19.89 10.94
C GLU A 335 17.08 -20.55 9.56
N ASP A 336 16.05 -20.25 8.75
CA ASP A 336 15.88 -20.82 7.40
C ASP A 336 16.59 -19.99 6.31
N MET A 337 17.04 -18.78 6.66
CA MET A 337 17.75 -17.90 5.72
C MET A 337 19.17 -18.41 5.45
N PRO A 338 19.68 -18.22 4.22
CA PRO A 338 21.10 -18.42 3.95
C PRO A 338 21.97 -17.62 4.91
N PHE A 339 23.09 -18.20 5.35
CA PHE A 339 23.98 -17.58 6.32
C PHE A 339 25.45 -17.66 5.90
N LEU A 340 26.26 -16.74 6.44
CA LEU A 340 27.70 -16.69 6.25
C LEU A 340 28.42 -17.75 7.11
N PRO A 341 29.71 -18.05 6.83
CA PRO A 341 30.50 -18.96 7.64
C PRO A 341 30.61 -18.58 9.12
N ASP A 342 30.41 -17.31 9.46
CA ASP A 342 30.38 -16.78 10.83
C ASP A 342 29.01 -16.97 11.54
N GLY A 343 28.03 -17.53 10.84
CA GLY A 343 26.67 -17.74 11.33
C GLY A 343 25.73 -16.53 11.17
N THR A 344 26.17 -15.45 10.54
CA THR A 344 25.31 -14.27 10.31
C THR A 344 24.30 -14.55 9.19
N PRO A 345 22.99 -14.50 9.44
CA PRO A 345 21.99 -14.70 8.40
C PRO A 345 21.89 -13.49 7.49
N VAL A 346 21.60 -13.70 6.20
CA VAL A 346 21.35 -12.67 5.20
C VAL A 346 20.02 -11.97 5.50
N ASP A 347 19.95 -10.66 5.27
CA ASP A 347 18.73 -9.87 5.49
C ASP A 347 17.78 -9.88 4.29
N ILE A 348 18.32 -9.87 3.07
CA ILE A 348 17.57 -9.76 1.83
C ILE A 348 18.20 -10.61 0.73
N ILE A 349 17.38 -11.32 -0.03
CA ILE A 349 17.83 -12.09 -1.20
C ILE A 349 17.25 -11.47 -2.46
N LEU A 350 18.12 -11.10 -3.38
CA LEU A 350 17.78 -10.53 -4.68
C LEU A 350 18.16 -11.47 -5.83
N SER A 351 17.40 -11.42 -6.92
CA SER A 351 17.74 -12.17 -8.13
C SER A 351 18.90 -11.52 -8.89
N PRO A 352 19.96 -12.27 -9.24
CA PRO A 352 21.07 -11.74 -10.03
C PRO A 352 20.68 -11.42 -11.48
N LEU A 353 19.61 -12.04 -12.01
CA LEU A 353 19.15 -11.86 -13.40
C LEU A 353 18.74 -10.42 -13.68
N GLY A 354 18.16 -9.72 -12.70
CA GLY A 354 17.74 -8.34 -12.83
C GLY A 354 18.87 -7.33 -12.97
N VAL A 355 20.09 -7.67 -12.53
CA VAL A 355 21.26 -6.78 -12.59
C VAL A 355 21.78 -6.67 -14.02
N VAL A 356 22.04 -7.82 -14.64
CA VAL A 356 22.66 -7.89 -15.97
C VAL A 356 21.76 -7.29 -17.06
N SER A 357 20.46 -7.62 -17.02
CA SER A 357 19.50 -7.15 -18.01
C SER A 357 19.22 -5.63 -17.94
N ARG A 358 19.50 -5.01 -16.81
CA ARG A 358 19.13 -3.60 -16.55
C ARG A 358 20.29 -2.63 -16.54
N MET A 359 21.50 -3.13 -16.64
CA MET A 359 22.73 -2.32 -16.77
C MET A 359 22.87 -1.27 -15.65
N ASN A 360 22.50 -1.61 -14.42
CA ASN A 360 22.64 -0.77 -13.23
C ASN A 360 23.74 -1.32 -12.32
N LEU A 361 24.98 -1.24 -12.80
CA LEU A 361 26.16 -1.80 -12.12
C LEU A 361 26.50 -1.08 -10.80
N GLY A 362 26.03 0.16 -10.64
CA GLY A 362 26.22 0.92 -9.41
C GLY A 362 25.78 0.19 -8.15
N GLN A 363 24.71 -0.64 -8.24
CA GLN A 363 24.26 -1.44 -7.11
C GLN A 363 25.27 -2.49 -6.65
N ILE A 364 26.05 -3.08 -7.57
CA ILE A 364 27.08 -4.07 -7.21
C ILE A 364 28.28 -3.37 -6.59
N LEU A 365 28.69 -2.22 -7.14
CA LEU A 365 29.77 -1.41 -6.57
C LEU A 365 29.40 -0.91 -5.15
N GLU A 366 28.15 -0.45 -4.96
CA GLU A 366 27.62 -0.11 -3.64
C GLU A 366 27.69 -1.29 -2.68
N THR A 367 27.25 -2.48 -3.13
CA THR A 367 27.22 -3.69 -2.30
C THR A 367 28.61 -4.08 -1.81
N HIS A 368 29.60 -4.10 -2.70
CA HIS A 368 30.97 -4.45 -2.35
C HIS A 368 31.62 -3.40 -1.43
N LEU A 369 31.46 -2.12 -1.75
CA LEU A 369 31.98 -1.04 -0.93
C LEU A 369 31.31 -1.00 0.44
N GLY A 370 29.99 -1.26 0.49
CA GLY A 370 29.23 -1.38 1.73
C GLY A 370 29.70 -2.52 2.62
N LEU A 371 30.07 -3.67 2.03
CA LEU A 371 30.65 -4.79 2.76
C LEU A 371 31.97 -4.42 3.44
N ALA A 372 32.88 -3.81 2.68
CA ALA A 372 34.17 -3.37 3.20
C ALA A 372 34.01 -2.29 4.28
N ALA A 373 33.17 -1.29 4.01
CA ALA A 373 32.92 -0.17 4.92
C ALA A 373 32.33 -0.61 6.26
N ASN A 374 31.34 -1.52 6.21
CA ASN A 374 30.74 -2.07 7.43
C ASN A 374 31.73 -2.86 8.28
N ALA A 375 32.56 -3.69 7.64
CA ALA A 375 33.57 -4.48 8.35
C ALA A 375 34.68 -3.61 8.97
N LEU A 376 35.05 -2.52 8.33
CA LEU A 376 36.07 -1.57 8.80
C LEU A 376 35.49 -0.45 9.70
N GLY A 377 34.17 -0.36 9.82
CA GLY A 377 33.47 0.55 10.74
C GLY A 377 33.49 2.03 10.35
N TYR A 378 33.47 2.36 9.04
CA TYR A 378 33.42 3.76 8.56
C TYR A 378 32.31 3.98 7.54
N HIS A 379 31.88 5.24 7.38
CA HIS A 379 30.99 5.68 6.31
C HIS A 379 31.77 6.18 5.12
N VAL A 380 31.31 5.84 3.91
CA VAL A 380 31.96 6.23 2.66
C VAL A 380 31.21 7.36 1.99
N VAL A 381 31.95 8.34 1.50
CA VAL A 381 31.43 9.42 0.67
C VAL A 381 31.90 9.22 -0.77
N THR A 382 30.97 8.90 -1.67
CA THR A 382 31.22 8.73 -3.11
C THR A 382 30.33 9.68 -3.90
N PRO A 383 30.79 10.91 -4.19
CA PRO A 383 30.00 11.90 -4.91
C PRO A 383 29.67 11.42 -6.33
N ALA A 384 28.46 11.73 -6.79
CA ALA A 384 28.04 11.43 -8.16
C ALA A 384 29.02 12.02 -9.19
N LEU A 385 29.34 11.27 -10.26
CA LEU A 385 30.26 11.60 -11.34
C LEU A 385 31.74 11.84 -10.90
N ASN A 386 32.10 11.48 -9.69
CA ASN A 386 33.49 11.53 -9.18
C ASN A 386 33.61 10.57 -7.99
N GLY A 387 33.12 9.35 -8.18
CA GLY A 387 33.07 8.32 -7.16
C GLY A 387 34.38 7.57 -6.97
N VAL A 388 34.33 6.60 -6.05
CA VAL A 388 35.40 5.65 -5.78
C VAL A 388 35.58 4.73 -6.98
N THR A 389 36.81 4.48 -7.40
CA THR A 389 37.11 3.61 -8.54
C THR A 389 37.15 2.14 -8.15
N GLU A 390 36.89 1.21 -9.10
CA GLU A 390 36.92 -0.23 -8.87
C GLU A 390 38.22 -0.73 -8.19
N PRO A 391 39.45 -0.31 -8.59
CA PRO A 391 40.64 -0.74 -7.89
C PRO A 391 40.68 -0.35 -6.41
N GLN A 392 40.13 0.82 -6.07
CA GLN A 392 40.03 1.27 -4.68
C GLN A 392 39.06 0.42 -3.87
N ILE A 393 37.95 0.00 -4.48
CA ILE A 393 36.98 -0.91 -3.83
C ILE A 393 37.64 -2.25 -3.54
N ILE A 394 38.36 -2.83 -4.49
CA ILE A 394 39.12 -4.07 -4.34
C ILE A 394 40.14 -3.97 -3.19
N GLU A 395 40.87 -2.87 -3.13
CA GLU A 395 41.81 -2.61 -2.04
C GLU A 395 41.13 -2.57 -0.66
N GLN A 396 39.95 -1.96 -0.57
CA GLN A 396 39.21 -1.91 0.68
C GLN A 396 38.66 -3.29 1.08
N LEU A 397 38.19 -4.11 0.11
CA LEU A 397 37.77 -5.48 0.36
C LEU A 397 38.93 -6.35 0.90
N GLU A 398 40.12 -6.23 0.32
CA GLU A 398 41.32 -6.92 0.80
C GLU A 398 41.68 -6.51 2.24
N LYS A 399 41.65 -5.19 2.54
CA LYS A 399 41.89 -4.68 3.90
C LYS A 399 40.86 -5.20 4.91
N ALA A 400 39.62 -5.40 4.48
CA ALA A 400 38.55 -5.96 5.29
C ALA A 400 38.63 -7.48 5.44
N GLY A 401 39.55 -8.15 4.73
CA GLY A 401 39.76 -9.59 4.79
C GLY A 401 38.80 -10.41 3.89
N PHE A 402 38.12 -9.75 2.96
CA PHE A 402 37.25 -10.41 1.98
C PHE A 402 38.00 -10.70 0.66
N PRO A 403 37.50 -11.69 -0.13
CA PRO A 403 38.02 -11.94 -1.47
C PRO A 403 37.83 -10.71 -2.39
N LYS A 404 38.73 -10.59 -3.38
CA LYS A 404 38.72 -9.47 -4.37
C LYS A 404 37.43 -9.39 -5.18
N ASP A 405 36.80 -10.53 -5.42
CA ASP A 405 35.56 -10.69 -6.16
C ASP A 405 34.30 -10.43 -5.32
N GLY A 406 34.44 -10.17 -4.01
CA GLY A 406 33.31 -9.95 -3.11
C GLY A 406 32.36 -11.15 -2.97
N GLN A 407 32.81 -12.35 -3.38
CA GLN A 407 32.03 -13.57 -3.33
C GLN A 407 32.42 -14.44 -2.16
N VAL A 408 31.43 -14.91 -1.42
CA VAL A 408 31.62 -15.74 -0.23
C VAL A 408 30.79 -17.03 -0.37
N THR A 409 31.26 -18.11 0.24
CA THR A 409 30.48 -19.34 0.34
C THR A 409 29.37 -19.11 1.36
N LEU A 410 28.12 -19.29 0.96
CA LEU A 410 26.97 -19.27 1.85
C LEU A 410 26.50 -20.71 2.14
N TYR A 411 25.81 -20.87 3.25
CA TYR A 411 25.15 -22.10 3.67
C TYR A 411 23.64 -21.92 3.66
N ASP A 412 22.90 -22.93 3.20
CA ASP A 412 21.43 -22.90 3.27
C ASP A 412 20.98 -23.14 4.71
N GLY A 413 20.16 -22.24 5.25
CA GLY A 413 19.63 -22.37 6.62
C GLY A 413 18.79 -23.62 6.87
N ARG A 414 18.14 -24.14 5.82
CA ARG A 414 17.26 -25.33 5.93
C ARG A 414 18.01 -26.65 5.91
N SER A 415 19.02 -26.80 5.04
CA SER A 415 19.80 -28.03 4.91
C SER A 415 21.09 -27.99 5.70
N GLY A 416 21.64 -26.81 5.98
CA GLY A 416 22.96 -26.62 6.56
C GLY A 416 24.11 -26.90 5.59
N GLU A 417 23.81 -27.19 4.31
CA GLU A 417 24.79 -27.46 3.27
C GLU A 417 25.28 -26.16 2.60
N ALA A 418 26.53 -26.17 2.14
CA ALA A 418 27.08 -25.06 1.39
C ALA A 418 26.47 -25.00 -0.02
N PHE A 419 26.23 -23.82 -0.54
CA PHE A 419 25.86 -23.66 -1.95
C PHE A 419 27.03 -24.02 -2.87
N ASP A 420 26.74 -24.63 -4.02
CA ASP A 420 27.75 -25.08 -4.98
C ASP A 420 28.62 -23.94 -5.50
N ASN A 421 28.04 -22.76 -5.70
CA ASN A 421 28.71 -21.58 -6.19
C ASN A 421 28.88 -20.54 -5.08
N LYS A 422 29.96 -19.78 -5.14
CA LYS A 422 30.13 -18.59 -4.31
C LYS A 422 29.09 -17.54 -4.68
N VAL A 423 28.58 -16.82 -3.69
CA VAL A 423 27.52 -15.83 -3.83
C VAL A 423 28.08 -14.44 -3.56
N THR A 424 27.69 -13.46 -4.39
CA THR A 424 28.00 -12.05 -4.15
C THR A 424 27.15 -11.56 -2.98
N ILE A 425 27.82 -11.04 -1.96
CA ILE A 425 27.19 -10.50 -0.76
C ILE A 425 27.70 -9.09 -0.47
N GLY A 426 26.96 -8.36 0.34
CA GLY A 426 27.41 -7.07 0.87
C GLY A 426 26.25 -6.25 1.42
N TYR A 427 26.48 -4.98 1.69
CA TYR A 427 25.47 -4.07 2.21
C TYR A 427 24.94 -3.17 1.10
N ILE A 428 23.60 -3.17 0.96
CA ILE A 428 22.89 -2.27 0.07
C ILE A 428 21.89 -1.44 0.86
N TYR A 429 21.66 -0.20 0.42
CA TYR A 429 20.69 0.69 1.02
C TYR A 429 19.32 0.50 0.37
N VAL A 430 18.31 0.06 1.15
CA VAL A 430 16.98 -0.30 0.67
C VAL A 430 15.94 0.66 1.25
N LEU A 431 15.04 1.13 0.39
CA LEU A 431 13.94 2.04 0.69
C LEU A 431 12.62 1.27 0.70
N LYS A 432 11.74 1.52 1.68
CA LYS A 432 10.33 1.15 1.63
C LYS A 432 9.58 2.22 0.84
N LEU A 433 8.81 1.82 -0.16
CA LEU A 433 8.04 2.74 -0.99
C LEU A 433 6.59 2.87 -0.50
N ASN A 434 5.97 4.03 -0.79
CA ASN A 434 4.56 4.29 -0.45
C ASN A 434 3.59 3.55 -1.40
N HIS A 435 3.87 2.26 -1.62
CA HIS A 435 3.05 1.31 -2.37
C HIS A 435 2.91 0.05 -1.52
N MET A 436 2.13 0.14 -0.45
CA MET A 436 1.90 -0.97 0.48
C MET A 436 0.68 -1.77 0.06
N VAL A 437 0.73 -3.09 0.31
CA VAL A 437 -0.37 -4.00 -0.03
C VAL A 437 -1.64 -3.65 0.72
N GLU A 438 -1.54 -3.16 1.94
CA GLU A 438 -2.67 -2.77 2.79
C GLU A 438 -3.55 -1.69 2.15
N ASP A 439 -2.95 -0.73 1.45
CA ASP A 439 -3.69 0.30 0.72
C ASP A 439 -4.36 -0.22 -0.56
N LYS A 440 -3.91 -1.35 -1.09
CA LYS A 440 -4.33 -1.90 -2.39
C LYS A 440 -5.26 -3.10 -2.28
N ILE A 441 -5.21 -3.83 -1.16
CA ILE A 441 -6.08 -4.98 -0.94
C ILE A 441 -7.53 -4.52 -0.92
N HIS A 442 -8.37 -5.17 -1.72
CA HIS A 442 -9.77 -4.84 -1.85
C HIS A 442 -10.58 -6.04 -2.29
N GLN A 443 -11.74 -6.24 -1.68
CA GLN A 443 -12.74 -7.21 -2.13
C GLN A 443 -14.13 -6.60 -2.01
N ARG A 444 -15.06 -7.12 -2.80
CA ARG A 444 -16.45 -6.70 -2.82
C ARG A 444 -17.37 -7.91 -2.95
N SER A 445 -18.46 -7.92 -2.21
CA SER A 445 -19.60 -8.81 -2.46
C SER A 445 -20.76 -8.03 -3.10
N ILE A 446 -21.33 -7.10 -2.37
CA ILE A 446 -22.38 -6.18 -2.79
C ILE A 446 -21.86 -4.76 -2.55
N GLY A 447 -22.25 -3.82 -3.40
CA GLY A 447 -21.84 -2.43 -3.27
C GLY A 447 -22.62 -1.52 -4.24
N PRO A 448 -22.19 -0.27 -4.40
CA PRO A 448 -22.86 0.71 -5.25
C PRO A 448 -22.74 0.37 -6.74
N TYR A 449 -23.76 0.75 -7.50
CA TYR A 449 -23.87 0.55 -8.94
C TYR A 449 -24.04 1.90 -9.66
N SER A 450 -23.61 1.96 -10.93
CA SER A 450 -23.85 3.10 -11.79
C SER A 450 -25.37 3.28 -12.02
N LEU A 451 -25.84 4.51 -12.08
CA LEU A 451 -27.27 4.81 -12.30
C LEU A 451 -27.72 4.44 -13.72
N ILE A 452 -26.87 4.63 -14.73
CA ILE A 452 -27.24 4.44 -16.15
C ILE A 452 -27.04 2.99 -16.56
N THR A 453 -25.83 2.48 -16.44
CA THR A 453 -25.48 1.14 -16.92
C THR A 453 -25.80 0.03 -15.92
N GLN A 454 -26.15 0.36 -14.67
CA GLN A 454 -26.36 -0.60 -13.58
C GLN A 454 -25.18 -1.55 -13.30
N GLN A 455 -24.01 -1.20 -13.81
CA GLN A 455 -22.77 -1.94 -13.54
C GLN A 455 -22.17 -1.56 -12.20
N PRO A 456 -21.41 -2.46 -11.53
CA PRO A 456 -20.66 -2.12 -10.34
C PRO A 456 -19.70 -0.94 -10.62
N LEU A 457 -19.61 -0.01 -9.68
CA LEU A 457 -18.61 1.06 -9.76
C LEU A 457 -17.20 0.47 -9.70
N GLY A 458 -16.20 1.20 -10.17
CA GLY A 458 -14.79 0.81 -10.09
C GLY A 458 -14.05 1.52 -8.96
N GLY A 459 -12.93 0.92 -8.51
CA GLY A 459 -12.03 1.52 -7.54
C GLY A 459 -12.35 1.20 -6.07
N LYS A 460 -11.29 1.11 -5.23
CA LYS A 460 -11.39 0.80 -3.80
C LYS A 460 -12.19 1.87 -3.04
N ALA A 461 -11.93 3.15 -3.33
CA ALA A 461 -12.58 4.29 -2.65
C ALA A 461 -14.11 4.32 -2.81
N GLN A 462 -14.64 3.72 -3.87
CA GLN A 462 -16.07 3.64 -4.14
C GLN A 462 -16.66 2.27 -3.79
N PHE A 463 -15.92 1.45 -3.07
CA PHE A 463 -16.28 0.05 -2.81
C PHE A 463 -16.66 -0.67 -4.10
N GLY A 464 -15.87 -0.49 -5.15
CA GLY A 464 -16.11 -0.96 -6.50
C GLY A 464 -15.70 -2.41 -6.73
N GLY A 465 -16.14 -2.96 -7.88
CA GLY A 465 -15.74 -4.30 -8.32
C GLY A 465 -14.50 -4.27 -9.20
N GLN A 466 -13.95 -5.46 -9.46
CA GLN A 466 -12.86 -5.65 -10.41
C GLN A 466 -13.38 -5.54 -11.84
N ARG A 467 -12.59 -4.94 -12.73
CA ARG A 467 -12.92 -4.87 -14.15
C ARG A 467 -12.54 -6.18 -14.85
N PHE A 468 -13.51 -6.83 -15.44
CA PHE A 468 -13.31 -7.93 -16.38
C PHE A 468 -13.25 -7.37 -17.81
N GLY A 469 -12.04 -7.17 -18.33
CA GLY A 469 -11.82 -6.50 -19.60
C GLY A 469 -12.06 -7.39 -20.82
N GLU A 470 -11.88 -6.84 -22.01
CA GLU A 470 -12.07 -7.54 -23.29
C GLU A 470 -11.12 -8.73 -23.43
N MET A 471 -9.84 -8.58 -23.03
CA MET A 471 -8.84 -9.64 -23.11
C MET A 471 -9.16 -10.82 -22.18
N GLU A 472 -9.70 -10.56 -20.99
CA GLU A 472 -10.15 -11.59 -20.05
C GLU A 472 -11.37 -12.35 -20.59
N VAL A 473 -12.26 -11.66 -21.33
CA VAL A 473 -13.38 -12.30 -22.05
C VAL A 473 -12.84 -13.26 -23.11
N TRP A 474 -11.86 -12.86 -23.91
CA TRP A 474 -11.22 -13.74 -24.91
C TRP A 474 -10.58 -14.98 -24.27
N ALA A 475 -10.00 -14.84 -23.08
CA ALA A 475 -9.45 -15.98 -22.36
C ALA A 475 -10.53 -17.01 -22.01
N LEU A 476 -11.68 -16.56 -21.49
CA LEU A 476 -12.81 -17.46 -21.18
C LEU A 476 -13.42 -18.10 -22.43
N GLU A 477 -13.49 -17.35 -23.53
CA GLU A 477 -13.91 -17.88 -24.83
C GLU A 477 -12.97 -18.99 -25.31
N ALA A 478 -11.65 -18.78 -25.19
CA ALA A 478 -10.63 -19.76 -25.57
C ALA A 478 -10.72 -21.05 -24.74
N TYR A 479 -11.08 -20.96 -23.45
CA TYR A 479 -11.33 -22.13 -22.59
C TYR A 479 -12.71 -22.76 -22.81
N GLY A 480 -13.58 -22.18 -23.64
CA GLY A 480 -14.95 -22.66 -23.83
C GLY A 480 -15.85 -22.55 -22.61
N ALA A 481 -15.50 -21.69 -21.63
CA ALA A 481 -16.23 -21.53 -20.37
C ALA A 481 -17.46 -20.62 -20.53
N ALA A 482 -18.43 -21.01 -21.34
CA ALA A 482 -19.58 -20.18 -21.70
C ALA A 482 -20.48 -19.81 -20.50
N HIS A 483 -20.72 -20.73 -19.58
CA HIS A 483 -21.55 -20.47 -18.41
C HIS A 483 -20.89 -19.49 -17.43
N THR A 484 -19.60 -19.60 -17.21
CA THR A 484 -18.82 -18.65 -16.39
C THR A 484 -18.84 -17.25 -17.01
N LEU A 485 -18.65 -17.16 -18.32
CA LEU A 485 -18.71 -15.88 -19.04
C LEU A 485 -20.09 -15.25 -18.92
N GLN A 486 -21.16 -16.03 -19.12
CA GLN A 486 -22.53 -15.56 -18.97
C GLN A 486 -22.82 -15.05 -17.55
N GLU A 487 -22.36 -15.76 -16.53
CA GLU A 487 -22.51 -15.35 -15.14
C GLU A 487 -21.83 -14.01 -14.85
N ILE A 488 -20.59 -13.85 -15.32
CA ILE A 488 -19.80 -12.62 -15.15
C ILE A 488 -20.48 -11.43 -15.83
N LEU A 489 -21.02 -11.63 -17.04
CA LEU A 489 -21.63 -10.55 -17.81
C LEU A 489 -23.04 -10.16 -17.32
N THR A 490 -23.75 -11.02 -16.62
CA THR A 490 -25.15 -10.82 -16.24
C THR A 490 -25.34 -10.68 -14.73
N ILE A 491 -25.50 -11.80 -14.01
CA ILE A 491 -25.88 -11.83 -12.59
C ILE A 491 -24.85 -11.22 -11.65
N LYS A 492 -23.58 -11.23 -12.03
CA LYS A 492 -22.50 -10.56 -11.27
C LYS A 492 -22.33 -9.09 -11.65
N SER A 493 -22.95 -8.61 -12.72
CA SER A 493 -22.76 -7.25 -13.24
C SER A 493 -24.07 -6.46 -13.25
N ASP A 494 -24.81 -6.46 -14.33
CA ASP A 494 -25.86 -5.48 -14.63
C ASP A 494 -27.29 -6.04 -14.78
N ASP A 495 -27.51 -7.34 -14.58
CA ASP A 495 -28.84 -7.92 -14.49
C ASP A 495 -29.46 -7.61 -13.11
N VAL A 496 -30.19 -6.51 -13.00
CA VAL A 496 -30.78 -6.02 -11.72
C VAL A 496 -31.67 -7.06 -11.04
N PRO A 497 -32.70 -7.64 -11.70
CA PRO A 497 -33.51 -8.68 -11.06
C PRO A 497 -32.75 -9.99 -10.84
N GLY A 498 -31.81 -10.32 -11.72
CA GLY A 498 -30.98 -11.51 -11.61
C GLY A 498 -30.05 -11.48 -10.38
N ARG A 499 -29.44 -10.32 -10.06
CA ARG A 499 -28.61 -10.12 -8.86
C ARG A 499 -29.38 -10.47 -7.58
N SER A 500 -30.57 -9.89 -7.44
CA SER A 500 -31.40 -10.08 -6.24
C SER A 500 -31.81 -11.54 -6.07
N LYS A 501 -32.23 -12.19 -7.16
CA LYS A 501 -32.61 -13.61 -7.16
C LYS A 501 -31.42 -14.53 -6.90
N ALA A 502 -30.25 -14.21 -7.47
CA ALA A 502 -29.02 -14.97 -7.24
C ALA A 502 -28.63 -14.95 -5.76
N TYR A 503 -28.70 -13.77 -5.13
CA TYR A 503 -28.44 -13.63 -3.71
C TYR A 503 -29.42 -14.39 -2.83
N GLU A 504 -30.73 -14.32 -3.15
CA GLU A 504 -31.78 -15.09 -2.49
C GLU A 504 -31.57 -16.61 -2.64
N SER A 505 -31.20 -17.07 -3.84
CA SER A 505 -30.92 -18.48 -4.12
C SER A 505 -29.71 -19.00 -3.35
N ILE A 506 -28.66 -18.18 -3.20
CA ILE A 506 -27.44 -18.52 -2.40
C ILE A 506 -27.84 -18.67 -0.93
N ILE A 507 -28.63 -17.75 -0.36
CA ILE A 507 -29.09 -17.83 1.04
C ILE A 507 -29.95 -19.08 1.27
N LYS A 508 -30.81 -19.42 0.31
CA LYS A 508 -31.73 -20.60 0.41
C LYS A 508 -31.06 -21.91 0.02
N GLY A 509 -29.86 -21.90 -0.55
CA GLY A 509 -29.19 -23.09 -1.09
C GLY A 509 -29.85 -23.66 -2.36
N GLU A 510 -30.56 -22.82 -3.13
CA GLU A 510 -31.25 -23.21 -4.35
C GLU A 510 -30.41 -22.89 -5.60
N GLN A 511 -30.72 -23.56 -6.72
CA GLN A 511 -30.08 -23.28 -8.01
C GLN A 511 -30.59 -21.97 -8.62
N ILE A 512 -29.71 -21.19 -9.20
CA ILE A 512 -30.03 -19.97 -9.95
C ILE A 512 -30.62 -20.37 -11.30
N LYS A 513 -31.94 -20.14 -11.49
CA LYS A 513 -32.68 -20.70 -12.63
C LYS A 513 -32.93 -19.75 -13.80
N LYS A 514 -32.78 -18.43 -13.63
CA LYS A 514 -33.13 -17.44 -14.66
C LYS A 514 -32.09 -16.34 -14.75
N ILE A 515 -31.62 -16.09 -15.96
CA ILE A 515 -30.72 -15.01 -16.34
C ILE A 515 -31.49 -14.12 -17.32
N ASN A 516 -31.44 -12.80 -17.10
CA ASN A 516 -32.13 -11.83 -17.95
C ASN A 516 -31.11 -11.13 -18.88
N ILE A 517 -31.61 -10.25 -19.74
CA ILE A 517 -30.76 -9.43 -20.61
C ILE A 517 -30.04 -8.39 -19.76
N PRO A 518 -28.73 -8.14 -19.98
CA PRO A 518 -27.98 -7.09 -19.32
C PRO A 518 -28.58 -5.70 -19.54
N GLU A 519 -28.66 -4.86 -18.52
CA GLU A 519 -29.19 -3.51 -18.66
C GLU A 519 -28.32 -2.62 -19.57
N SER A 520 -27.00 -2.86 -19.61
CA SER A 520 -26.09 -2.17 -20.54
C SER A 520 -26.46 -2.42 -22.02
N PHE A 521 -27.01 -3.60 -22.35
CA PHE A 521 -27.53 -3.88 -23.69
C PHE A 521 -28.80 -3.06 -23.98
N ASN A 522 -29.68 -2.89 -23.02
CA ASN A 522 -30.86 -2.02 -23.16
C ASN A 522 -30.46 -0.56 -23.40
N VAL A 523 -29.43 -0.09 -22.71
CA VAL A 523 -28.87 1.26 -22.92
C VAL A 523 -28.33 1.37 -24.35
N LEU A 524 -27.56 0.40 -24.84
CA LEU A 524 -27.05 0.38 -26.21
C LEU A 524 -28.18 0.46 -27.24
N VAL A 525 -29.24 -0.35 -27.07
CA VAL A 525 -30.41 -0.33 -27.97
C VAL A 525 -31.08 1.05 -27.99
N ARG A 526 -31.22 1.69 -26.81
CA ARG A 526 -31.79 3.03 -26.71
C ARG A 526 -30.91 4.11 -27.38
N GLU A 527 -29.58 4.00 -27.24
CA GLU A 527 -28.64 4.89 -27.89
C GLU A 527 -28.67 4.73 -29.42
N LEU A 528 -28.73 3.48 -29.94
CA LEU A 528 -28.90 3.21 -31.37
C LEU A 528 -30.22 3.81 -31.90
N LYS A 529 -31.31 3.65 -31.18
CA LYS A 529 -32.60 4.27 -31.53
C LYS A 529 -32.51 5.80 -31.50
N GLY A 530 -31.76 6.37 -30.56
CA GLY A 530 -31.45 7.81 -30.52
C GLY A 530 -30.69 8.32 -31.74
N LEU A 531 -29.89 7.46 -32.37
CA LEU A 531 -29.22 7.71 -33.64
C LEU A 531 -30.10 7.42 -34.89
N CYS A 532 -31.41 7.24 -34.69
CA CYS A 532 -32.38 6.90 -35.74
C CYS A 532 -32.16 5.51 -36.37
N LEU A 533 -31.49 4.58 -35.66
CA LEU A 533 -31.37 3.19 -36.07
C LEU A 533 -32.43 2.35 -35.34
N ASP A 534 -33.28 1.66 -36.07
CA ASP A 534 -34.25 0.75 -35.45
C ASP A 534 -33.61 -0.61 -35.17
N VAL A 535 -33.62 -1.01 -33.92
CA VAL A 535 -33.07 -2.29 -33.45
C VAL A 535 -34.19 -3.12 -32.86
N GLU A 536 -34.43 -4.28 -33.46
CA GLU A 536 -35.47 -5.22 -33.02
C GLU A 536 -34.84 -6.55 -32.60
N LEU A 537 -35.30 -7.07 -31.49
CA LEU A 537 -34.93 -8.42 -31.02
C LEU A 537 -35.84 -9.44 -31.65
N MET A 538 -35.26 -10.45 -32.30
CA MET A 538 -36.00 -11.51 -32.98
C MET A 538 -35.70 -12.88 -32.35
N LYS A 539 -36.74 -13.63 -32.03
CA LYS A 539 -36.63 -15.03 -31.62
C LYS A 539 -37.55 -15.87 -32.50
N ASP A 540 -37.01 -16.88 -33.13
CA ASP A 540 -37.74 -17.80 -34.04
C ASP A 540 -38.57 -17.05 -35.09
N LYS A 541 -38.01 -15.95 -35.65
CA LYS A 541 -38.66 -15.05 -36.63
C LYS A 541 -39.87 -14.27 -36.08
N GLN A 542 -40.09 -14.25 -34.80
CA GLN A 542 -41.08 -13.38 -34.15
C GLN A 542 -40.40 -12.24 -33.44
N ARG A 543 -40.98 -11.06 -33.48
CA ARG A 543 -40.57 -9.92 -32.67
C ARG A 543 -40.76 -10.24 -31.20
N VAL A 544 -39.74 -9.99 -30.38
CA VAL A 544 -39.82 -10.08 -28.92
C VAL A 544 -39.72 -8.67 -28.38
N ASP A 545 -40.76 -8.20 -27.69
CA ASP A 545 -40.68 -6.93 -27.00
C ASP A 545 -39.58 -6.99 -25.92
N ALA A 546 -38.82 -5.89 -25.76
CA ALA A 546 -37.73 -5.80 -24.80
C ALA A 546 -38.20 -6.12 -23.37
N ASP A 547 -39.47 -5.79 -23.03
CA ASP A 547 -40.09 -6.10 -21.75
C ASP A 547 -40.46 -7.58 -21.58
N GLU A 548 -40.76 -8.30 -22.68
CA GLU A 548 -40.95 -9.76 -22.67
C GLU A 548 -39.61 -10.52 -22.73
N ALA A 549 -38.61 -9.95 -23.35
CA ALA A 549 -37.24 -10.50 -23.37
C ALA A 549 -36.62 -10.56 -21.95
N HIS A 550 -37.06 -9.69 -21.04
CA HIS A 550 -36.76 -9.81 -19.61
C HIS A 550 -37.31 -11.07 -18.94
N ARG A 551 -38.23 -11.75 -19.60
CA ARG A 551 -38.90 -12.90 -18.99
C ARG A 551 -38.34 -14.26 -19.32
N VAL A 552 -37.61 -14.52 -20.35
CA VAL A 552 -37.08 -15.89 -20.63
C VAL A 552 -36.06 -15.90 -21.76
N MET A 553 -34.81 -16.12 -21.50
CA MET A 553 -33.96 -16.97 -22.31
C MET A 553 -33.51 -18.18 -21.49
N PRO A 554 -34.22 -19.30 -21.51
CA PRO A 554 -33.55 -20.54 -21.22
C PRO A 554 -32.59 -20.77 -22.40
N LEU A 555 -31.29 -20.88 -22.14
CA LEU A 555 -30.38 -21.54 -23.04
C LEU A 555 -30.85 -22.97 -23.22
N GLN A 556 -31.77 -23.18 -24.17
CA GLN A 556 -31.78 -24.43 -24.87
C GLN A 556 -30.53 -24.43 -25.76
N LEU A 557 -29.40 -24.82 -25.17
CA LEU A 557 -28.42 -25.54 -25.97
C LEU A 557 -29.19 -26.62 -26.68
N SER A 558 -29.44 -26.42 -27.98
CA SER A 558 -29.74 -27.53 -28.84
C SER A 558 -28.63 -28.54 -28.52
N ARG A 559 -28.95 -29.58 -27.80
CA ARG A 559 -28.17 -30.80 -27.86
C ARG A 559 -28.09 -31.09 -29.36
N GLY A 560 -27.01 -30.63 -29.98
CA GLY A 560 -26.58 -31.17 -31.24
C GLY A 560 -26.63 -32.66 -30.97
N SER A 561 -27.47 -33.35 -31.64
CA SER A 561 -27.64 -34.76 -31.53
C SER A 561 -26.30 -35.43 -31.83
N VAL A 562 -25.54 -35.65 -30.78
CA VAL A 562 -24.47 -36.65 -30.81
C VAL A 562 -25.23 -37.95 -30.95
N PRO A 563 -25.02 -38.71 -32.02
CA PRO A 563 -25.70 -39.98 -32.22
C PRO A 563 -25.50 -40.84 -30.95
N PRO A 564 -26.54 -41.59 -30.53
CA PRO A 564 -26.46 -42.41 -29.31
C PRO A 564 -25.26 -43.38 -29.30
N GLU A 565 -24.75 -43.74 -30.47
CA GLU A 565 -23.58 -44.62 -30.64
C GLU A 565 -22.28 -43.98 -30.22
N ALA A 566 -22.08 -42.67 -30.45
CA ALA A 566 -20.88 -41.95 -30.02
C ALA A 566 -20.83 -41.66 -28.49
N MET A 567 -22.01 -41.57 -27.82
CA MET A 567 -22.07 -41.46 -26.39
C MET A 567 -21.68 -42.75 -25.68
N SER A 568 -22.03 -43.91 -26.26
CA SER A 568 -21.69 -45.23 -25.69
C SER A 568 -20.19 -45.55 -25.81
N GLU A 569 -19.50 -45.02 -26.83
CA GLU A 569 -18.05 -45.15 -27.00
C GLU A 569 -17.30 -44.23 -26.02
N LEU A 570 -17.76 -43.00 -25.85
CA LEU A 570 -17.14 -42.04 -24.92
C LEU A 570 -17.31 -42.45 -23.43
N GLU A 571 -18.46 -43.07 -23.09
CA GLU A 571 -18.70 -43.62 -21.76
C GLU A 571 -17.81 -44.83 -21.46
N LYS A 572 -17.55 -45.68 -22.46
CA LYS A 572 -16.60 -46.79 -22.33
C LYS A 572 -15.16 -46.32 -22.21
N GLU A 573 -14.75 -45.31 -22.96
CA GLU A 573 -13.40 -44.73 -22.88
C GLU A 573 -13.16 -44.02 -21.51
N ILE A 574 -14.19 -43.40 -20.93
CA ILE A 574 -14.12 -42.78 -19.60
C ILE A 574 -14.07 -43.85 -18.51
N GLU A 575 -14.76 -44.98 -18.70
CA GLU A 575 -14.78 -46.07 -17.72
C GLU A 575 -13.49 -46.89 -17.74
N GLU A 576 -12.85 -47.08 -18.91
CA GLU A 576 -11.55 -47.72 -19.07
C GLU A 576 -10.37 -46.87 -18.56
N ASN A 577 -10.47 -45.54 -18.63
CA ASN A 577 -9.42 -44.62 -18.15
C ASN A 577 -9.62 -44.09 -16.72
N ARG A 578 -10.54 -44.66 -15.96
CA ARG A 578 -10.70 -44.31 -14.53
C ARG A 578 -9.49 -44.82 -13.74
N PRO A 579 -8.67 -43.94 -13.11
CA PRO A 579 -7.62 -44.42 -12.25
C PRO A 579 -8.24 -45.18 -11.07
N GLN A 580 -7.83 -46.44 -10.88
CA GLN A 580 -8.19 -47.23 -9.71
C GLN A 580 -7.58 -46.54 -8.47
N VAL A 581 -8.37 -45.80 -7.76
CA VAL A 581 -8.04 -45.34 -6.41
C VAL A 581 -8.21 -46.56 -5.51
N GLY A 582 -7.08 -47.16 -5.09
CA GLY A 582 -7.03 -48.31 -4.20
C GLY A 582 -7.74 -48.01 -2.88
N ALA A 583 -8.63 -48.91 -2.52
CA ALA A 583 -9.19 -49.02 -1.20
C ALA A 583 -8.07 -49.42 -0.23
N ALA A 584 -7.82 -48.60 0.79
CA ALA A 584 -7.35 -49.05 2.12
C ALA A 584 -7.14 -47.83 3.04
N ALA A 585 -8.07 -47.63 3.94
CA ALA A 585 -7.72 -47.27 5.33
C ALA A 585 -8.96 -47.56 6.17
N GLU A 586 -8.88 -48.60 6.93
CA GLU A 586 -9.79 -49.03 8.00
C GLU A 586 -9.82 -47.94 9.08
N GLU A 587 -11.03 -47.64 9.56
CA GLU A 587 -11.28 -46.87 10.78
C GLU A 587 -10.78 -47.64 11.99
N PRO A 588 -10.15 -47.02 13.00
CA PRO A 588 -9.96 -47.68 14.30
C PRO A 588 -11.19 -47.44 15.18
N GLU A 589 -11.75 -48.57 15.66
CA GLU A 589 -12.80 -48.66 16.68
C GLU A 589 -12.43 -47.90 17.96
N GLU A 590 -13.42 -47.18 18.50
CA GLU A 590 -13.46 -46.73 19.89
C GLU A 590 -13.45 -47.91 20.83
N GLY A 591 -12.47 -47.99 21.71
CA GLY A 591 -12.42 -48.88 22.86
C GLY A 591 -12.22 -48.11 24.15
N ALA A 592 -13.23 -48.23 24.99
CA ALA A 592 -13.32 -47.72 26.34
C ALA A 592 -12.14 -48.11 27.26
N GLU A 593 -11.58 -47.17 28.02
CA GLU A 593 -11.52 -47.09 29.49
C GLU A 593 -10.95 -45.74 29.90
#